data_3f369a0a76dfe208654c6fda5af3e582
#
_entry.id   3f369a0a76dfe208654c6fda5af3e582
#
_cell.length_a   1.000
_cell.length_b   1.000
_cell.length_c   1.000
_cell.angle_alpha   90.00
_cell.angle_beta   90.00
_cell.angle_gamma   90.00
#
_symmetry.space_group_name_H-M   'P 1'
#
loop_
_entity.id
_entity.type
_entity.pdbx_description
1 polymer ?
#
loop_
_entity_poly.entity_id
_entity_poly.type
_entity_poly.pdbx_seq_one_letter_code
_entity_poly.pdbx_strand_id
1 'polypeptide(L)'
;MYIKATAKSKALMRGADFHVILPYHDGYPDAKRPYPTLYFLPGFSASAEEIAFALPLRQMSALYGVAIVVPDGENAFYTDHPERALCMGEYIGEELVEISRKMFPCLSHEREDTFICGISMGGYGAAALGLHYTEIYAKIALFSPALEADTLLLNAPEGIMPPGLFPALFGNREAYASSPRLNPFRGVRDALDSGRMPPGVWMCCGEEDLIPADAISILSSSMMQPKLLLFSSPV
;
A
#
# COMPACT_ATOMS: atom_id res chain seq x y z
N MET A 1 18.74 -8.59 -6.58
CA MET A 1 18.98 -7.69 -7.76
C MET A 1 18.10 -6.46 -7.61
N TYR A 2 18.58 -5.26 -7.97
CA TYR A 2 17.79 -4.02 -7.94
C TYR A 2 17.69 -3.43 -9.35
N ILE A 3 16.50 -2.99 -9.73
CA ILE A 3 16.19 -2.49 -11.08
C ILE A 3 15.31 -1.24 -10.92
N LYS A 4 15.67 -0.14 -11.56
CA LYS A 4 14.78 1.01 -11.78
C LYS A 4 14.15 0.87 -13.15
N ALA A 5 12.83 0.91 -13.22
CA ALA A 5 12.05 0.73 -14.43
C ALA A 5 11.12 1.92 -14.65
N THR A 6 10.88 2.25 -15.91
CA THR A 6 9.87 3.23 -16.34
C THR A 6 8.94 2.55 -17.33
N ALA A 7 7.64 2.69 -17.14
CA ALA A 7 6.65 2.20 -18.08
C ALA A 7 5.60 3.27 -18.37
N LYS A 8 5.00 3.23 -19.57
CA LYS A 8 3.86 4.10 -19.90
C LYS A 8 2.63 3.61 -19.14
N SER A 9 2.10 4.47 -18.27
CA SER A 9 0.83 4.25 -17.59
C SER A 9 -0.33 4.89 -18.37
N LYS A 10 -1.44 4.19 -18.47
CA LYS A 10 -2.70 4.71 -19.01
C LYS A 10 -3.43 5.51 -17.94
N ALA A 11 -3.47 5.02 -16.71
CA ALA A 11 -4.12 5.67 -15.58
C ALA A 11 -3.51 7.03 -15.27
N LEU A 12 -2.19 7.18 -15.47
CA LEU A 12 -1.45 8.43 -15.25
C LEU A 12 -1.19 9.22 -16.55
N MET A 13 -1.55 8.67 -17.72
CA MET A 13 -1.32 9.25 -19.06
C MET A 13 0.14 9.68 -19.32
N ARG A 14 1.11 9.16 -18.58
CA ARG A 14 2.55 9.49 -18.66
C ARG A 14 3.44 8.29 -18.37
N GLY A 15 4.73 8.45 -18.48
CA GLY A 15 5.70 7.52 -17.92
C GLY A 15 5.61 7.52 -16.39
N ALA A 16 5.66 6.34 -15.78
CA ALA A 16 5.71 6.16 -14.34
C ALA A 16 6.91 5.30 -13.97
N ASP A 17 7.68 5.78 -13.00
CA ASP A 17 8.85 5.09 -12.49
C ASP A 17 8.44 4.17 -11.32
N PHE A 18 9.10 3.03 -11.25
CA PHE A 18 8.99 2.12 -10.12
C PHE A 18 10.27 1.30 -9.97
N HIS A 19 10.52 0.83 -8.77
CA HIS A 19 11.71 0.05 -8.45
C HIS A 19 11.33 -1.41 -8.22
N VAL A 20 12.18 -2.32 -8.72
CA VAL A 20 11.97 -3.76 -8.57
C VAL A 20 13.19 -4.39 -7.91
N ILE A 21 12.94 -5.12 -6.84
CA ILE A 21 13.95 -5.86 -6.11
C ILE A 21 13.62 -7.34 -6.26
N LEU A 22 14.47 -8.06 -6.98
CA LEU A 22 14.33 -9.51 -7.18
C LEU A 22 15.19 -10.28 -6.16
N PRO A 23 14.74 -11.44 -5.69
CA PRO A 23 15.44 -12.27 -4.71
C PRO A 23 16.63 -13.01 -5.35
N TYR A 24 17.59 -12.23 -5.81
CA TYR A 24 18.85 -12.72 -6.35
C TYR A 24 20.01 -12.08 -5.59
N HIS A 25 20.75 -12.89 -4.86
CA HIS A 25 21.93 -12.46 -4.14
C HIS A 25 22.92 -13.60 -3.98
N ASP A 26 24.21 -13.37 -4.32
CA ASP A 26 25.27 -14.33 -4.08
C ASP A 26 25.35 -14.70 -2.59
N GLY A 27 25.37 -15.98 -2.30
CA GLY A 27 25.41 -16.51 -0.92
C GLY A 27 24.06 -16.85 -0.30
N TYR A 28 22.93 -16.58 -0.98
CA TYR A 28 21.61 -17.09 -0.59
C TYR A 28 21.18 -18.21 -1.53
N PRO A 29 20.39 -19.20 -1.05
CA PRO A 29 19.79 -20.21 -1.91
C PRO A 29 18.96 -19.56 -3.01
N ASP A 30 18.95 -20.14 -4.21
CA ASP A 30 18.08 -19.68 -5.28
C ASP A 30 16.62 -19.77 -4.84
N ALA A 31 15.94 -18.63 -4.85
CA ALA A 31 14.52 -18.58 -4.52
C ALA A 31 13.70 -19.30 -5.61
N LYS A 32 12.68 -20.07 -5.17
CA LYS A 32 11.80 -20.81 -6.08
C LYS A 32 10.98 -19.84 -6.93
N ARG A 33 11.04 -20.00 -8.24
CA ARG A 33 10.19 -19.28 -9.21
C ARG A 33 8.87 -20.00 -9.46
N PRO A 34 7.77 -19.29 -9.81
CA PRO A 34 7.68 -17.83 -9.88
C PRO A 34 7.74 -17.20 -8.49
N TYR A 35 8.24 -15.96 -8.39
CA TYR A 35 8.40 -15.25 -7.12
C TYR A 35 7.08 -14.68 -6.62
N PRO A 36 6.68 -14.90 -5.35
CA PRO A 36 5.69 -14.07 -4.70
C PRO A 36 6.11 -12.61 -4.77
N THR A 37 5.15 -11.69 -4.87
CA THR A 37 5.44 -10.28 -5.09
C THR A 37 4.78 -9.40 -4.03
N LEU A 38 5.57 -8.52 -3.42
CA LEU A 38 5.13 -7.51 -2.48
C LEU A 38 5.19 -6.13 -3.13
N TYR A 39 4.06 -5.45 -3.23
CA TYR A 39 3.97 -4.04 -3.62
C TYR A 39 4.10 -3.18 -2.38
N PHE A 40 5.21 -2.44 -2.26
CA PHE A 40 5.52 -1.62 -1.07
C PHE A 40 5.24 -0.14 -1.36
N LEU A 41 4.28 0.43 -0.66
CA LEU A 41 3.81 1.81 -0.86
C LEU A 41 4.51 2.79 0.08
N PRO A 42 5.20 3.82 -0.45
CA PRO A 42 5.84 4.88 0.32
C PRO A 42 4.86 5.71 1.16
N GLY A 43 5.38 6.29 2.25
CA GLY A 43 4.69 7.31 3.03
C GLY A 43 4.65 8.67 2.32
N PHE A 44 3.96 9.63 2.96
CA PHE A 44 3.95 11.03 2.50
C PHE A 44 5.37 11.59 2.50
N SER A 45 5.74 12.35 1.48
CA SER A 45 7.06 12.94 1.21
C SER A 45 8.21 11.95 0.96
N ALA A 46 7.97 10.64 0.93
CA ALA A 46 8.98 9.65 0.58
C ALA A 46 8.90 9.25 -0.88
N SER A 47 10.03 9.14 -1.55
CA SER A 47 10.14 8.58 -2.89
C SER A 47 10.33 7.05 -2.84
N ALA A 48 10.06 6.39 -3.97
CA ALA A 48 10.35 4.95 -4.12
C ALA A 48 11.84 4.64 -3.94
N GLU A 49 12.73 5.54 -4.38
CA GLU A 49 14.16 5.38 -4.25
C GLU A 49 14.62 5.46 -2.79
N GLU A 50 14.11 6.43 -2.01
CA GLU A 50 14.39 6.53 -0.58
C GLU A 50 13.99 5.26 0.16
N ILE A 51 12.78 4.74 -0.08
CA ILE A 51 12.31 3.49 0.52
C ILE A 51 13.20 2.30 0.14
N ALA A 52 13.57 2.19 -1.14
CA ALA A 52 14.40 1.09 -1.64
C ALA A 52 15.80 1.04 -1.02
N PHE A 53 16.33 2.20 -0.58
CA PHE A 53 17.67 2.30 0.02
C PHE A 53 17.68 2.51 1.53
N ALA A 54 16.66 3.13 2.12
CA ALA A 54 16.56 3.32 3.56
C ALA A 54 16.20 2.03 4.31
N LEU A 55 15.42 1.16 3.68
CA LEU A 55 15.02 -0.12 4.25
C LEU A 55 15.87 -1.28 3.72
N PRO A 56 16.10 -2.34 4.49
CA PRO A 56 16.90 -3.50 4.08
C PRO A 56 16.14 -4.42 3.09
N LEU A 57 15.37 -3.84 2.14
CA LEU A 57 14.48 -4.57 1.25
C LEU A 57 15.21 -5.59 0.38
N ARG A 58 16.45 -5.31 -0.02
CA ARG A 58 17.26 -6.23 -0.82
C ARG A 58 17.61 -7.50 -0.04
N GLN A 59 17.95 -7.35 1.24
CA GLN A 59 18.25 -8.48 2.13
C GLN A 59 16.97 -9.26 2.43
N MET A 60 15.87 -8.58 2.72
CA MET A 60 14.57 -9.20 2.96
C MET A 60 14.08 -9.98 1.74
N SER A 61 14.18 -9.39 0.55
CA SER A 61 13.84 -10.07 -0.70
C SER A 61 14.63 -11.37 -0.88
N ALA A 62 15.95 -11.32 -0.70
CA ALA A 62 16.80 -12.49 -0.81
C ALA A 62 16.52 -13.57 0.25
N LEU A 63 16.31 -13.14 1.50
CA LEU A 63 16.06 -14.03 2.64
C LEU A 63 14.73 -14.78 2.52
N TYR A 64 13.68 -14.09 2.09
CA TYR A 64 12.33 -14.65 2.03
C TYR A 64 11.90 -15.11 0.64
N GLY A 65 12.74 -14.91 -0.38
CA GLY A 65 12.42 -15.31 -1.75
C GLY A 65 11.27 -14.53 -2.38
N VAL A 66 11.03 -13.29 -1.96
CA VAL A 66 9.93 -12.44 -2.39
C VAL A 66 10.44 -11.29 -3.26
N ALA A 67 9.86 -11.10 -4.43
CA ALA A 67 10.10 -9.90 -5.24
C ALA A 67 9.39 -8.70 -4.60
N ILE A 68 10.03 -7.52 -4.62
CA ILE A 68 9.44 -6.31 -4.06
C ILE A 68 9.35 -5.25 -5.17
N VAL A 69 8.17 -4.67 -5.35
CA VAL A 69 7.91 -3.58 -6.29
C VAL A 69 7.57 -2.33 -5.49
N VAL A 70 8.30 -1.25 -5.71
CA VAL A 70 8.13 0.02 -4.99
C VAL A 70 7.80 1.13 -6.00
N PRO A 71 6.54 1.55 -6.13
CA PRO A 71 6.15 2.71 -6.93
C PRO A 71 6.34 4.01 -6.17
N ASP A 72 6.38 5.16 -6.85
CA ASP A 72 6.20 6.45 -6.21
C ASP A 72 4.72 6.67 -5.83
N GLY A 73 4.50 7.28 -4.66
CA GLY A 73 3.17 7.61 -4.14
C GLY A 73 2.69 9.03 -4.47
N GLU A 74 3.60 9.89 -4.91
CA GLU A 74 3.38 11.30 -5.35
C GLU A 74 2.57 12.17 -4.38
N ASN A 75 2.57 11.84 -3.10
CA ASN A 75 1.76 12.52 -2.07
C ASN A 75 0.25 12.56 -2.36
N ALA A 76 -0.23 11.64 -3.22
CA ALA A 76 -1.61 11.59 -3.71
C ALA A 76 -2.53 10.70 -2.87
N PHE A 77 -2.08 10.17 -1.74
CA PHE A 77 -2.84 9.24 -0.90
C PHE A 77 -3.47 8.09 -1.71
N TYR A 78 -2.85 7.72 -2.82
CA TYR A 78 -3.30 6.61 -3.68
C TYR A 78 -4.76 6.74 -4.15
N THR A 79 -5.21 8.00 -4.30
CA THR A 79 -6.54 8.37 -4.79
C THR A 79 -6.55 8.56 -6.30
N ASP A 80 -7.76 8.59 -6.89
CA ASP A 80 -7.95 8.78 -8.32
C ASP A 80 -8.56 10.14 -8.62
N HIS A 81 -7.88 10.89 -9.48
CA HIS A 81 -8.27 12.20 -9.99
C HIS A 81 -8.24 12.22 -11.51
N PRO A 82 -9.23 11.61 -12.19
CA PRO A 82 -9.24 11.48 -13.65
C PRO A 82 -9.21 12.84 -14.37
N GLU A 83 -9.79 13.88 -13.77
CA GLU A 83 -9.74 15.25 -14.28
C GLU A 83 -8.33 15.86 -14.33
N ARG A 84 -7.38 15.26 -13.61
CA ARG A 84 -5.97 15.64 -13.54
C ARG A 84 -5.03 14.63 -14.21
N ALA A 85 -5.58 13.56 -14.82
CA ALA A 85 -4.84 12.40 -15.31
C ALA A 85 -3.92 11.82 -14.22
N LEU A 86 -4.41 11.74 -13.00
CA LEU A 86 -3.70 11.27 -11.81
C LEU A 86 -4.54 10.21 -11.09
N CYS A 87 -4.73 9.05 -11.71
CA CYS A 87 -5.44 7.92 -11.12
C CYS A 87 -4.43 6.97 -10.46
N MET A 88 -3.92 7.39 -9.28
CA MET A 88 -2.88 6.64 -8.55
C MET A 88 -3.41 5.32 -7.99
N GLY A 89 -4.68 5.28 -7.60
CA GLY A 89 -5.31 4.08 -7.11
C GLY A 89 -5.48 3.02 -8.19
N GLU A 90 -5.92 3.40 -9.39
CA GLU A 90 -6.01 2.52 -10.56
C GLU A 90 -4.62 2.05 -11.01
N TYR A 91 -3.67 2.99 -11.10
CA TYR A 91 -2.30 2.68 -11.49
C TYR A 91 -1.68 1.62 -10.57
N ILE A 92 -1.69 1.83 -9.27
CA ILE A 92 -0.99 0.95 -8.31
C ILE A 92 -1.83 -0.29 -8.01
N GLY A 93 -3.16 -0.13 -7.91
CA GLY A 93 -4.04 -1.21 -7.53
C GLY A 93 -4.12 -2.33 -8.57
N GLU A 94 -4.02 -2.00 -9.85
CA GLU A 94 -4.20 -2.94 -10.96
C GLU A 94 -3.12 -2.81 -12.05
N GLU A 95 -2.94 -1.63 -12.64
CA GLU A 95 -2.12 -1.47 -13.84
C GLU A 95 -0.64 -1.80 -13.58
N LEU A 96 -0.06 -1.37 -12.44
CA LEU A 96 1.32 -1.68 -12.08
C LEU A 96 1.54 -3.19 -11.89
N VAL A 97 0.54 -3.89 -11.36
CA VAL A 97 0.60 -5.35 -11.22
C VAL A 97 0.71 -6.01 -12.58
N GLU A 98 -0.11 -5.59 -13.54
CA GLU A 98 -0.01 -6.09 -14.91
C GLU A 98 1.32 -5.73 -15.58
N ILE A 99 1.76 -4.46 -15.47
CA ILE A 99 3.01 -3.97 -16.05
C ILE A 99 4.19 -4.75 -15.51
N SER A 100 4.29 -4.87 -14.19
CA SER A 100 5.42 -5.56 -13.54
C SER A 100 5.48 -7.05 -13.94
N ARG A 101 4.34 -7.74 -14.00
CA ARG A 101 4.25 -9.14 -14.44
C ARG A 101 4.64 -9.32 -15.92
N LYS A 102 4.26 -8.38 -16.79
CA LYS A 102 4.66 -8.38 -18.20
C LYS A 102 6.15 -8.11 -18.38
N MET A 103 6.72 -7.20 -17.62
CA MET A 103 8.16 -6.87 -17.69
C MET A 103 9.04 -7.93 -17.02
N PHE A 104 8.55 -8.58 -15.98
CA PHE A 104 9.29 -9.57 -15.19
C PHE A 104 8.52 -10.89 -15.11
N PRO A 105 8.65 -11.78 -16.13
CA PRO A 105 7.92 -13.05 -16.19
C PRO A 105 8.26 -14.04 -15.05
N CYS A 106 9.24 -13.69 -14.21
CA CYS A 106 9.57 -14.46 -13.01
C CYS A 106 8.65 -14.16 -11.82
N LEU A 107 7.75 -13.17 -11.92
CA LEU A 107 6.77 -12.85 -10.87
C LEU A 107 5.56 -13.79 -10.97
N SER A 108 5.01 -14.17 -9.83
CA SER A 108 3.81 -15.00 -9.79
C SER A 108 2.58 -14.22 -10.27
N HIS A 109 1.68 -14.90 -10.94
CA HIS A 109 0.38 -14.39 -11.36
C HIS A 109 -0.75 -14.77 -10.38
N GLU A 110 -0.42 -15.62 -9.39
CA GLU A 110 -1.41 -16.11 -8.44
C GLU A 110 -1.74 -15.04 -7.40
N ARG A 111 -3.03 -14.94 -7.05
CA ARG A 111 -3.50 -14.05 -5.98
C ARG A 111 -2.78 -14.34 -4.66
N GLU A 112 -2.65 -15.63 -4.33
CA GLU A 112 -2.06 -16.08 -3.06
C GLU A 112 -0.59 -15.70 -2.89
N ASP A 113 0.08 -15.34 -3.98
CA ASP A 113 1.46 -14.87 -4.04
C ASP A 113 1.56 -13.35 -4.23
N THR A 114 0.45 -12.62 -4.16
CA THR A 114 0.41 -11.17 -4.40
C THR A 114 0.03 -10.42 -3.14
N PHE A 115 0.93 -9.54 -2.68
CA PHE A 115 0.82 -8.84 -1.42
C PHE A 115 0.98 -7.34 -1.62
N ILE A 116 0.35 -6.55 -0.74
CA ILE A 116 0.51 -5.10 -0.71
C ILE A 116 0.84 -4.66 0.71
N CYS A 117 1.78 -3.75 0.85
CA CYS A 117 2.09 -3.15 2.14
C CYS A 117 2.44 -1.67 2.00
N GLY A 118 2.48 -0.97 3.11
CA GLY A 118 2.92 0.42 3.10
C GLY A 118 3.03 1.01 4.49
N ILE A 119 3.69 2.16 4.54
CA ILE A 119 3.93 2.93 5.76
C ILE A 119 3.17 4.25 5.70
N SER A 120 2.53 4.67 6.79
CA SER A 120 1.82 5.95 6.93
C SER A 120 0.76 6.15 5.82
N MET A 121 0.94 7.16 4.92
CA MET A 121 0.15 7.33 3.70
C MET A 121 0.11 6.04 2.86
N GLY A 122 1.26 5.34 2.72
CA GLY A 122 1.34 4.06 2.02
C GLY A 122 0.55 2.95 2.71
N GLY A 123 0.50 2.98 4.04
CA GLY A 123 -0.34 2.08 4.83
C GLY A 123 -1.84 2.30 4.58
N TYR A 124 -2.26 3.57 4.48
CA TYR A 124 -3.61 3.91 4.03
C TYR A 124 -3.87 3.35 2.62
N GLY A 125 -2.96 3.63 1.67
CA GLY A 125 -3.07 3.13 0.29
C GLY A 125 -3.15 1.61 0.22
N ALA A 126 -2.30 0.90 0.98
CA ALA A 126 -2.31 -0.56 1.03
C ALA A 126 -3.65 -1.11 1.55
N ALA A 127 -4.24 -0.48 2.57
CA ALA A 127 -5.56 -0.85 3.08
C ALA A 127 -6.66 -0.56 2.04
N ALA A 128 -6.72 0.66 1.50
CA ALA A 128 -7.75 1.05 0.55
C ALA A 128 -7.71 0.22 -0.74
N LEU A 129 -6.52 0.04 -1.31
CA LEU A 129 -6.35 -0.71 -2.56
C LEU A 129 -6.48 -2.22 -2.37
N GLY A 130 -5.88 -2.78 -1.32
CA GLY A 130 -5.98 -4.22 -1.05
C GLY A 130 -7.41 -4.67 -0.75
N LEU A 131 -8.23 -3.82 -0.11
CA LEU A 131 -9.64 -4.09 0.15
C LEU A 131 -10.54 -3.84 -1.08
N HIS A 132 -10.11 -2.98 -1.99
CA HIS A 132 -10.82 -2.73 -3.24
C HIS A 132 -10.55 -3.81 -4.29
N TYR A 133 -9.27 -4.18 -4.50
CA TYR A 133 -8.81 -5.19 -5.46
C TYR A 133 -8.59 -6.55 -4.79
N THR A 134 -9.61 -7.08 -4.14
CA THR A 134 -9.53 -8.34 -3.37
C THR A 134 -9.20 -9.57 -4.22
N GLU A 135 -9.45 -9.50 -5.52
CA GLU A 135 -9.11 -10.52 -6.50
C GLU A 135 -7.61 -10.54 -6.86
N ILE A 136 -6.89 -9.44 -6.58
CA ILE A 136 -5.46 -9.31 -6.86
C ILE A 136 -4.63 -9.62 -5.62
N TYR A 137 -5.00 -9.04 -4.47
CA TYR A 137 -4.19 -9.08 -3.26
C TYR A 137 -4.73 -10.10 -2.25
N ALA A 138 -3.88 -11.05 -1.84
CA ALA A 138 -4.22 -12.03 -0.80
C ALA A 138 -3.90 -11.54 0.62
N LYS A 139 -2.92 -10.64 0.75
CA LYS A 139 -2.48 -10.13 2.06
C LYS A 139 -2.13 -8.65 2.01
N ILE A 140 -2.43 -7.98 3.12
CA ILE A 140 -2.10 -6.57 3.37
C ILE A 140 -1.23 -6.47 4.61
N ALA A 141 -0.13 -5.70 4.57
CA ALA A 141 0.64 -5.36 5.75
C ALA A 141 0.71 -3.83 5.92
N LEU A 142 0.37 -3.36 7.11
CA LEU A 142 0.20 -1.95 7.43
C LEU A 142 1.19 -1.53 8.51
N PHE A 143 2.02 -0.55 8.22
CA PHE A 143 2.99 0.02 9.15
C PHE A 143 2.58 1.44 9.49
N SER A 144 2.19 1.70 10.74
CA SER A 144 1.72 3.01 11.20
C SER A 144 0.77 3.68 10.18
N PRO A 145 -0.33 3.02 9.77
CA PRO A 145 -1.13 3.43 8.62
C PRO A 145 -2.02 4.63 8.93
N ALA A 146 -2.10 5.61 8.05
CA ALA A 146 -2.96 6.79 8.16
C ALA A 146 -4.44 6.47 7.84
N LEU A 147 -5.05 5.50 8.54
CA LEU A 147 -6.37 4.97 8.21
C LEU A 147 -7.50 5.99 8.37
N GLU A 148 -7.40 6.87 9.35
CA GLU A 148 -8.32 7.99 9.56
C GLU A 148 -7.77 9.25 8.87
N ALA A 149 -7.69 9.22 7.54
CA ALA A 149 -7.10 10.29 6.76
C ALA A 149 -7.81 11.64 6.97
N ASP A 150 -9.12 11.65 7.24
CA ASP A 150 -9.87 12.87 7.57
C ASP A 150 -9.45 13.45 8.92
N THR A 151 -9.32 12.65 9.96
CA THR A 151 -8.86 13.08 11.27
C THR A 151 -7.42 13.59 11.20
N LEU A 152 -6.54 12.83 10.57
CA LEU A 152 -5.12 13.17 10.43
C LEU A 152 -4.91 14.47 9.65
N LEU A 153 -5.50 14.58 8.45
CA LEU A 153 -5.22 15.71 7.55
C LEU A 153 -5.96 17.00 7.94
N LEU A 154 -7.12 16.89 8.60
CA LEU A 154 -7.87 18.07 9.05
C LEU A 154 -7.37 18.63 10.39
N ASN A 155 -6.72 17.80 11.23
CA ASN A 155 -6.22 18.19 12.54
C ASN A 155 -4.68 18.23 12.62
N ALA A 156 -3.99 18.03 11.49
CA ALA A 156 -2.52 18.09 11.47
C ALA A 156 -2.03 19.45 12.01
N PRO A 157 -1.00 19.46 12.86
CA PRO A 157 -0.36 20.70 13.28
C PRO A 157 0.10 21.53 12.08
N GLU A 158 0.09 22.87 12.24
CA GLU A 158 0.55 23.79 11.20
C GLU A 158 1.97 23.46 10.75
N GLY A 159 2.19 23.40 9.43
CA GLY A 159 3.48 23.09 8.81
C GLY A 159 3.79 21.60 8.63
N ILE A 160 2.98 20.68 9.17
CA ILE A 160 3.18 19.22 8.95
C ILE A 160 2.55 18.78 7.62
N MET A 161 1.33 19.24 7.34
CA MET A 161 0.62 18.92 6.10
C MET A 161 0.23 20.19 5.35
N PRO A 162 0.20 20.20 4.01
CA PRO A 162 -0.27 21.34 3.25
C PRO A 162 -1.74 21.68 3.60
N PRO A 163 -2.07 22.94 3.82
CA PRO A 163 -3.45 23.35 4.05
C PRO A 163 -4.33 23.00 2.84
N GLY A 164 -5.53 22.50 3.10
CA GLY A 164 -6.46 22.08 2.04
C GLY A 164 -6.14 20.76 1.35
N LEU A 165 -5.17 20.00 1.86
CA LEU A 165 -4.81 18.69 1.28
C LEU A 165 -5.99 17.71 1.33
N PHE A 166 -6.71 17.63 2.46
CA PHE A 166 -7.85 16.72 2.58
C PHE A 166 -8.93 16.97 1.51
N PRO A 167 -9.49 18.19 1.37
CA PRO A 167 -10.49 18.43 0.33
C PRO A 167 -9.96 18.27 -1.09
N ALA A 168 -8.68 18.49 -1.33
CA ALA A 168 -8.05 18.29 -2.64
C ALA A 168 -7.95 16.81 -3.03
N LEU A 169 -7.81 15.91 -2.06
CA LEU A 169 -7.66 14.46 -2.28
C LEU A 169 -8.98 13.69 -2.15
N PHE A 170 -9.83 14.10 -1.21
CA PHE A 170 -11.00 13.32 -0.79
C PHE A 170 -12.34 14.04 -1.00
N GLY A 171 -12.31 15.30 -1.43
CA GLY A 171 -13.50 16.14 -1.52
C GLY A 171 -13.97 16.62 -0.15
N ASN A 172 -15.05 16.09 0.37
CA ASN A 172 -15.55 16.43 1.71
C ASN A 172 -15.64 15.18 2.61
N ARG A 173 -15.83 15.40 3.91
CA ARG A 173 -15.92 14.31 4.91
C ARG A 173 -17.02 13.29 4.60
N GLU A 174 -18.16 13.74 4.10
CA GLU A 174 -19.28 12.85 3.79
C GLU A 174 -18.95 11.93 2.60
N ALA A 175 -18.36 12.48 1.54
CA ALA A 175 -17.90 11.71 0.39
C ALA A 175 -16.83 10.69 0.81
N TYR A 176 -15.86 11.09 1.62
CA TYR A 176 -14.85 10.17 2.17
C TYR A 176 -15.49 9.07 3.01
N ALA A 177 -16.30 9.43 4.01
CA ALA A 177 -16.90 8.49 4.95
C ALA A 177 -17.83 7.47 4.30
N SER A 178 -18.49 7.83 3.20
CA SER A 178 -19.42 6.96 2.48
C SER A 178 -18.76 6.09 1.40
N SER A 179 -17.56 6.44 0.96
CA SER A 179 -16.88 5.76 -0.15
C SER A 179 -16.15 4.48 0.28
N PRO A 180 -16.51 3.29 -0.22
CA PRO A 180 -15.74 2.07 0.04
C PRO A 180 -14.33 2.11 -0.55
N ARG A 181 -14.10 2.94 -1.57
CA ARG A 181 -12.80 3.08 -2.23
C ARG A 181 -11.85 3.99 -1.47
N LEU A 182 -12.37 5.04 -0.83
CA LEU A 182 -11.56 6.02 -0.12
C LEU A 182 -11.43 5.70 1.37
N ASN A 183 -12.46 5.13 1.98
CA ASN A 183 -12.47 4.81 3.40
C ASN A 183 -12.24 3.31 3.62
N PRO A 184 -11.07 2.91 4.16
CA PRO A 184 -10.75 1.49 4.34
C PRO A 184 -11.77 0.74 5.23
N PHE A 185 -12.37 1.40 6.22
CA PHE A 185 -13.39 0.79 7.07
C PHE A 185 -14.70 0.48 6.31
N ARG A 186 -15.06 1.33 5.35
CA ARG A 186 -16.18 1.06 4.44
C ARG A 186 -15.81 -0.01 3.42
N GLY A 187 -14.54 0.00 2.96
CA GLY A 187 -14.01 -1.03 2.06
C GLY A 187 -14.12 -2.45 2.62
N VAL A 188 -13.82 -2.65 3.90
CA VAL A 188 -14.00 -3.95 4.58
C VAL A 188 -15.46 -4.40 4.52
N ARG A 189 -16.39 -3.52 4.90
CA ARG A 189 -17.82 -3.83 4.90
C ARG A 189 -18.32 -4.16 3.50
N ASP A 190 -17.95 -3.35 2.52
CA ASP A 190 -18.32 -3.56 1.11
C ASP A 190 -17.80 -4.90 0.57
N ALA A 191 -16.57 -5.28 0.90
CA ALA A 191 -16.00 -6.56 0.52
C ALA A 191 -16.80 -7.74 1.13
N LEU A 192 -17.13 -7.66 2.42
CA LEU A 192 -17.91 -8.69 3.11
C LEU A 192 -19.35 -8.76 2.58
N ASP A 193 -20.03 -7.63 2.44
CA ASP A 193 -21.43 -7.55 1.97
C ASP A 193 -21.59 -8.05 0.53
N SER A 194 -20.57 -7.86 -0.30
CA SER A 194 -20.52 -8.34 -1.70
C SER A 194 -20.05 -9.79 -1.83
N GLY A 195 -19.74 -10.47 -0.73
CA GLY A 195 -19.28 -11.86 -0.74
C GLY A 195 -17.86 -12.04 -1.33
N ARG A 196 -17.10 -10.96 -1.50
CA ARG A 196 -15.70 -11.04 -1.92
C ARG A 196 -14.85 -11.56 -0.76
N MET A 197 -13.82 -12.34 -1.08
CA MET A 197 -12.87 -12.81 -0.08
C MET A 197 -11.91 -11.68 0.31
N PRO A 198 -12.01 -11.10 1.52
CA PRO A 198 -11.08 -10.07 1.93
C PRO A 198 -9.66 -10.63 2.08
N PRO A 199 -8.63 -9.82 1.85
CA PRO A 199 -7.25 -10.21 2.10
C PRO A 199 -6.99 -10.42 3.60
N GLY A 200 -5.99 -11.26 3.93
CA GLY A 200 -5.47 -11.31 5.29
C GLY A 200 -4.75 -10.01 5.63
N VAL A 201 -5.04 -9.42 6.80
CA VAL A 201 -4.43 -8.15 7.23
C VAL A 201 -3.50 -8.38 8.41
N TRP A 202 -2.31 -7.79 8.30
CA TRP A 202 -1.35 -7.63 9.38
C TRP A 202 -1.08 -6.14 9.59
N MET A 203 -0.99 -5.70 10.85
CA MET A 203 -0.76 -4.30 11.18
C MET A 203 0.23 -4.16 12.33
N CYS A 204 1.06 -3.12 12.25
CA CYS A 204 2.00 -2.70 13.28
C CYS A 204 1.92 -1.18 13.45
N CYS A 205 1.82 -0.73 14.70
CA CYS A 205 1.79 0.68 15.08
C CYS A 205 2.51 0.88 16.41
N GLY A 206 3.19 2.00 16.60
CA GLY A 206 3.75 2.40 17.89
C GLY A 206 2.64 2.84 18.86
N GLU A 207 2.86 2.62 20.17
CA GLU A 207 1.90 3.06 21.19
C GLU A 207 1.75 4.59 21.27
N GLU A 208 2.82 5.31 20.95
CA GLU A 208 2.87 6.79 20.94
C GLU A 208 2.72 7.38 19.51
N ASP A 209 2.26 6.57 18.56
CA ASP A 209 2.08 7.04 17.19
C ASP A 209 0.94 8.07 17.12
N LEU A 210 1.06 9.02 16.20
CA LEU A 210 0.02 10.04 15.93
C LEU A 210 -1.30 9.43 15.42
N ILE A 211 -1.29 8.13 15.14
CA ILE A 211 -2.44 7.38 14.60
C ILE A 211 -3.16 6.71 15.76
N PRO A 212 -4.45 6.99 15.98
CA PRO A 212 -5.19 6.45 17.10
C PRO A 212 -5.21 4.92 17.10
N ALA A 213 -4.88 4.31 18.23
CA ALA A 213 -4.97 2.87 18.45
C ALA A 213 -6.40 2.32 18.22
N ASP A 214 -7.42 3.17 18.29
CA ASP A 214 -8.83 2.84 18.06
C ASP A 214 -9.11 2.42 16.60
N ALA A 215 -8.40 3.00 15.63
CA ALA A 215 -8.48 2.58 14.22
C ALA A 215 -8.07 1.11 14.04
N ILE A 216 -7.18 0.63 14.90
CA ILE A 216 -6.71 -0.76 14.97
C ILE A 216 -7.84 -1.69 15.43
N SER A 217 -8.59 -1.29 16.47
CA SER A 217 -9.67 -2.09 17.04
C SER A 217 -10.85 -2.24 16.07
N ILE A 218 -11.12 -1.22 15.25
CA ILE A 218 -12.23 -1.21 14.29
C ILE A 218 -11.94 -2.16 13.11
N LEU A 219 -10.73 -2.15 12.57
CA LEU A 219 -10.36 -3.11 11.52
C LEU A 219 -10.33 -4.54 12.07
N SER A 220 -9.81 -4.73 13.29
CA SER A 220 -9.75 -6.05 13.91
C SER A 220 -11.12 -6.63 14.25
N SER A 221 -12.08 -5.80 14.66
CA SER A 221 -13.46 -6.25 14.95
C SER A 221 -14.28 -6.53 13.70
N SER A 222 -13.89 -5.96 12.55
CA SER A 222 -14.58 -6.13 11.26
C SER A 222 -14.08 -7.31 10.44
N MET A 223 -12.93 -7.90 10.81
CA MET A 223 -12.30 -9.01 10.07
C MET A 223 -12.17 -10.25 10.95
N MET A 224 -12.59 -11.41 10.45
CA MET A 224 -12.40 -12.70 11.15
C MET A 224 -10.89 -13.03 11.23
N GLN A 225 -10.33 -12.89 12.42
CA GLN A 225 -8.94 -13.20 12.83
C GLN A 225 -7.84 -12.32 12.20
N PRO A 226 -7.70 -11.04 12.56
CA PRO A 226 -6.47 -10.30 12.32
C PRO A 226 -5.38 -10.81 13.28
N LYS A 227 -4.19 -11.11 12.77
CA LYS A 227 -2.99 -11.19 13.63
C LYS A 227 -2.50 -9.78 13.87
N LEU A 228 -3.00 -9.18 14.94
CA LEU A 228 -2.52 -7.88 15.42
C LEU A 228 -1.25 -8.11 16.25
N LEU A 229 -0.16 -7.50 15.85
CA LEU A 229 1.06 -7.40 16.65
C LEU A 229 1.24 -5.92 17.02
N LEU A 230 0.87 -5.57 18.25
CA LEU A 230 1.25 -4.32 18.87
C LEU A 230 2.69 -4.47 19.39
N PHE A 231 3.59 -3.60 18.95
CA PHE A 231 4.91 -3.49 19.54
C PHE A 231 4.92 -2.25 20.43
N SER A 232 4.94 -2.47 21.76
CA SER A 232 5.45 -1.47 22.67
C SER A 232 6.96 -1.46 22.52
N SER A 233 7.56 -0.34 22.14
CA SER A 233 9.00 -0.15 22.29
C SER A 233 9.24 0.18 23.75
N PRO A 234 10.03 -0.61 24.51
CA PRO A 234 10.56 -0.10 25.75
C PRO A 234 11.54 1.02 25.39
N VAL A 235 11.30 2.21 25.94
CA VAL A 235 12.21 3.36 25.93
C VAL A 235 13.53 2.97 26.59
#